data_b4f0db0813b58acbb36eb4185b4d533b
#
_entry.id   b4f0db0813b58acbb36eb4185b4d533b
#
_cell.length_a   1.000
_cell.length_b   1.000
_cell.length_c   1.000
_cell.angle_alpha   90.00
_cell.angle_beta   90.00
_cell.angle_gamma   90.00
#
_symmetry.space_group_name_H-M   'P 1'
#
loop_
_entity.id
_entity.type
_entity.pdbx_description
1 polymer ?
#
loop_
_entity_poly.entity_id
_entity_poly.type
_entity_poly.pdbx_seq_one_letter_code
_entity_poly.pdbx_strand_id
1 'polypeptide(L)'
;NINPPLIKNSVPFGGSEPEMSEFGLQARRLTNRPKPGEEAGLIRLKSFLNDEAKQFQWAISSPTLAVKHGSGLSPYLTVGAISMRRVVQETNKQMNFIRENKSQFDEPNKWLRSLASFRKRLAWRCHFIQKLEMEPNLDLVAQNQFIDANLERKMDEERYDRWKSGNTG
;
A
#
# COMPACT_ATOMS: atom_id res chain seq x y z
N ASN A 1 18.80 22.32 2.88
CA ASN A 1 17.53 22.90 3.37
C ASN A 1 16.77 23.44 2.17
N ILE A 2 15.91 22.61 1.59
CA ILE A 2 14.94 23.08 0.61
C ILE A 2 13.68 23.40 1.42
N ASN A 3 13.47 24.68 1.69
CA ASN A 3 12.18 25.12 2.22
C ASN A 3 11.12 24.87 1.15
N PRO A 4 10.03 24.17 1.46
CA PRO A 4 8.93 24.02 0.52
C PRO A 4 8.41 25.43 0.15
N PRO A 5 8.00 25.65 -1.09
CA PRO A 5 7.44 26.94 -1.48
C PRO A 5 6.22 27.25 -0.60
N LEU A 6 6.22 28.41 0.03
CA LEU A 6 5.05 28.93 0.74
C LEU A 6 3.91 29.08 -0.28
N ILE A 7 2.89 28.24 -0.17
CA ILE A 7 1.67 28.39 -0.95
C ILE A 7 0.99 29.66 -0.43
N LYS A 8 1.29 30.78 -1.07
CA LYS A 8 0.72 32.09 -0.78
C LYS A 8 -0.71 32.16 -1.33
N ASN A 9 -1.62 31.46 -0.96
CA ASN A 9 -3.07 31.52 -1.20
C ASN A 9 -3.70 30.17 -0.88
N SER A 10 -3.53 29.69 0.36
CA SER A 10 -4.46 28.71 0.85
C SER A 10 -5.80 29.38 1.03
N VAL A 11 -6.72 29.17 0.10
CA VAL A 11 -8.13 29.42 0.37
C VAL A 11 -8.49 28.57 1.57
N PRO A 12 -9.01 29.13 2.68
CA PRO A 12 -9.44 28.32 3.81
C PRO A 12 -10.44 27.30 3.28
N PHE A 13 -10.16 26.00 3.46
CA PHE A 13 -11.09 24.94 3.13
C PHE A 13 -12.25 25.05 4.13
N GLY A 14 -13.20 25.94 3.84
CA GLY A 14 -14.37 26.23 4.68
C GLY A 14 -15.64 25.57 4.19
N GLY A 15 -15.52 24.42 3.51
CA GLY A 15 -16.67 23.63 3.08
C GLY A 15 -16.94 22.47 4.02
N SER A 16 -18.22 22.11 4.20
CA SER A 16 -18.60 20.82 4.75
C SER A 16 -17.99 19.67 3.92
N GLU A 17 -17.67 18.54 4.56
CA GLU A 17 -17.30 17.35 3.81
C GLU A 17 -18.40 17.02 2.79
N PRO A 18 -18.04 16.84 1.49
CA PRO A 18 -19.06 16.56 0.49
C PRO A 18 -19.69 15.19 0.75
N GLU A 19 -21.00 15.11 0.57
CA GLU A 19 -21.74 13.87 0.70
C GLU A 19 -21.47 12.93 -0.47
N MET A 20 -21.44 11.63 -0.20
CA MET A 20 -21.18 10.61 -1.23
C MET A 20 -22.17 10.67 -2.41
N SER A 21 -23.39 11.10 -2.14
CA SER A 21 -24.46 11.30 -3.13
C SER A 21 -24.13 12.38 -4.15
N GLU A 22 -23.35 13.40 -3.79
CA GLU A 22 -22.90 14.47 -4.70
C GLU A 22 -21.98 13.95 -5.82
N PHE A 23 -21.31 12.82 -5.55
CA PHE A 23 -20.47 12.11 -6.53
C PHE A 23 -21.20 10.96 -7.23
N GLY A 24 -22.52 10.81 -7.07
CA GLY A 24 -23.27 9.68 -7.58
C GLY A 24 -22.88 8.33 -6.96
N LEU A 25 -22.21 8.35 -5.81
CA LEU A 25 -21.74 7.16 -5.11
C LEU A 25 -22.80 6.67 -4.12
N GLN A 26 -23.07 5.37 -4.15
CA GLN A 26 -23.89 4.73 -3.15
C GLN A 26 -23.01 4.14 -2.04
N ALA A 27 -23.39 4.38 -0.79
CA ALA A 27 -22.70 3.80 0.36
C ALA A 27 -22.86 2.27 0.37
N ARG A 28 -21.87 1.53 -0.09
CA ARG A 28 -21.80 0.09 0.12
C ARG A 28 -21.24 -0.17 1.52
N ARG A 29 -22.02 -0.77 2.42
CA ARG A 29 -21.52 -1.29 3.69
C ARG A 29 -20.68 -2.55 3.43
N LEU A 30 -19.36 -2.37 3.25
CA LEU A 30 -18.43 -3.49 3.28
C LEU A 30 -17.94 -3.66 4.72
N THR A 31 -18.18 -4.84 5.28
CA THR A 31 -17.88 -5.16 6.69
C THR A 31 -16.38 -5.15 7.04
N ASN A 32 -15.52 -5.33 6.05
CA ASN A 32 -14.06 -5.48 6.23
C ASN A 32 -13.24 -4.30 5.67
N ARG A 33 -13.79 -3.09 5.69
CA ARG A 33 -13.02 -1.90 5.30
C ARG A 33 -12.02 -1.50 6.37
N PRO A 34 -10.78 -1.14 5.99
CA PRO A 34 -9.88 -0.49 6.93
C PRO A 34 -10.49 0.83 7.41
N LYS A 35 -10.36 1.12 8.69
CA LYS A 35 -10.79 2.41 9.24
C LYS A 35 -9.99 3.53 8.58
N PRO A 36 -10.61 4.65 8.18
CA PRO A 36 -9.90 5.76 7.56
C PRO A 36 -9.06 6.56 8.56
N GLY A 37 -8.17 7.41 8.03
CA GLY A 37 -7.42 8.40 8.79
C GLY A 37 -6.04 7.97 9.24
N GLU A 38 -5.25 8.96 9.67
CA GLU A 38 -3.86 8.79 10.10
C GLU A 38 -3.75 7.89 11.32
N GLU A 39 -4.59 8.13 12.32
CA GLU A 39 -4.57 7.36 13.58
C GLU A 39 -4.77 5.87 13.32
N ALA A 40 -5.76 5.50 12.51
CA ALA A 40 -6.00 4.12 12.13
C ALA A 40 -4.82 3.50 11.37
N GLY A 41 -4.19 4.26 10.49
CA GLY A 41 -2.98 3.86 9.78
C GLY A 41 -1.79 3.63 10.73
N LEU A 42 -1.60 4.48 11.73
CA LEU A 42 -0.54 4.33 12.73
C LEU A 42 -0.79 3.15 13.67
N ILE A 43 -2.03 2.92 14.09
CA ILE A 43 -2.41 1.73 14.85
C ILE A 43 -2.11 0.46 14.04
N ARG A 44 -2.48 0.44 12.76
CA ARG A 44 -2.19 -0.70 11.88
C ARG A 44 -0.69 -0.93 11.71
N LEU A 45 0.09 0.14 11.50
CA LEU A 45 1.54 0.06 11.42
C LEU A 45 2.16 -0.53 12.70
N LYS A 46 1.73 -0.06 13.85
CA LYS A 46 2.21 -0.54 15.15
C LYS A 46 1.89 -2.02 15.36
N SER A 47 0.65 -2.43 15.09
CA SER A 47 0.24 -3.85 15.15
C SER A 47 1.12 -4.71 14.24
N PHE A 48 1.27 -4.32 12.97
CA PHE A 48 2.11 -5.04 12.02
C PHE A 48 3.56 -5.21 12.50
N LEU A 49 4.19 -4.12 12.96
CA LEU A 49 5.59 -4.14 13.37
C LEU A 49 5.83 -4.99 14.63
N ASN A 50 4.84 -5.10 15.52
CA ASN A 50 4.98 -5.84 16.79
C ASN A 50 4.60 -7.31 16.67
N ASP A 51 3.67 -7.67 15.77
CA ASP A 51 3.08 -9.01 15.74
C ASP A 51 3.30 -9.74 14.41
N GLU A 52 2.82 -9.18 13.30
CA GLU A 52 2.74 -9.92 12.04
C GLU A 52 4.02 -9.88 11.21
N ALA A 53 4.85 -8.84 11.39
CA ALA A 53 6.04 -8.61 10.57
C ALA A 53 7.07 -9.75 10.61
N LYS A 54 7.12 -10.55 11.67
CA LYS A 54 7.99 -11.74 11.77
C LYS A 54 7.80 -12.70 10.59
N GLN A 55 6.56 -12.86 10.12
CA GLN A 55 6.21 -13.81 9.05
C GLN A 55 6.11 -13.18 7.67
N PHE A 56 6.20 -11.86 7.55
CA PHE A 56 5.95 -11.12 6.32
C PHE A 56 6.72 -11.66 5.10
N GLN A 57 8.02 -11.94 5.25
CA GLN A 57 8.86 -12.39 4.14
C GLN A 57 8.37 -13.70 3.51
N TRP A 58 7.84 -14.61 4.31
CA TRP A 58 7.40 -15.93 3.85
C TRP A 58 5.93 -15.97 3.48
N ALA A 59 5.16 -15.04 4.03
CA ALA A 59 3.72 -14.97 3.79
C ALA A 59 3.34 -14.20 2.52
N ILE A 60 4.17 -13.24 2.10
CA ILE A 60 3.83 -12.28 1.04
C ILE A 60 3.52 -12.92 -0.32
N SER A 61 4.05 -14.09 -0.62
CA SER A 61 3.79 -14.82 -1.87
C SER A 61 2.60 -15.79 -1.79
N SER A 62 1.99 -15.92 -0.61
CA SER A 62 0.82 -16.78 -0.42
C SER A 62 -0.44 -15.91 -0.26
N PRO A 63 -1.47 -16.05 -1.11
CA PRO A 63 -2.70 -15.26 -1.00
C PRO A 63 -3.37 -15.36 0.37
N THR A 64 -3.41 -16.54 0.96
CA THR A 64 -4.04 -16.79 2.27
C THR A 64 -3.21 -16.25 3.43
N LEU A 65 -1.88 -16.46 3.41
CA LEU A 65 -1.00 -15.99 4.47
C LEU A 65 -0.74 -14.48 4.40
N ALA A 66 -0.75 -13.89 3.20
CA ALA A 66 -0.59 -12.46 3.01
C ALA A 66 -1.71 -11.64 3.65
N VAL A 67 -2.93 -12.17 3.71
CA VAL A 67 -4.04 -11.54 4.43
C VAL A 67 -3.74 -11.42 5.92
N LYS A 68 -3.13 -12.46 6.51
CA LYS A 68 -2.82 -12.51 7.96
C LYS A 68 -1.55 -11.76 8.34
N HIS A 69 -0.51 -11.87 7.52
CA HIS A 69 0.84 -11.36 7.84
C HIS A 69 1.30 -10.20 6.96
N GLY A 70 0.44 -9.71 6.08
CA GLY A 70 0.69 -8.50 5.29
C GLY A 70 0.56 -7.24 6.13
N SER A 71 1.25 -6.17 5.72
CA SER A 71 1.21 -4.92 6.48
C SER A 71 -0.17 -4.25 6.50
N GLY A 72 -1.00 -4.46 5.47
CA GLY A 72 -2.30 -3.79 5.34
C GLY A 72 -2.21 -2.26 5.20
N LEU A 73 -1.03 -1.72 4.87
CA LEU A 73 -0.78 -0.27 4.84
C LEU A 73 -1.07 0.39 3.49
N SER A 74 -1.29 -0.39 2.43
CA SER A 74 -1.51 0.16 1.08
C SER A 74 -2.65 1.17 1.01
N PRO A 75 -3.84 0.98 1.63
CA PRO A 75 -4.90 1.98 1.60
C PRO A 75 -4.46 3.34 2.18
N TYR A 76 -3.75 3.31 3.31
CA TYR A 76 -3.29 4.50 4.00
C TYR A 76 -2.18 5.25 3.24
N LEU A 77 -1.28 4.50 2.62
CA LEU A 77 -0.21 5.07 1.79
C LEU A 77 -0.73 5.65 0.48
N THR A 78 -1.76 5.05 -0.11
CA THR A 78 -2.34 5.48 -1.38
C THR A 78 -3.00 6.85 -1.26
N VAL A 79 -3.75 7.08 -0.20
CA VAL A 79 -4.43 8.36 0.05
C VAL A 79 -3.59 9.34 0.86
N GLY A 80 -2.34 8.98 1.20
CA GLY A 80 -1.45 9.85 1.98
C GLY A 80 -1.83 10.00 3.46
N ALA A 81 -2.72 9.15 4.00
CA ALA A 81 -3.10 9.18 5.42
C ALA A 81 -1.90 8.96 6.35
N ILE A 82 -0.92 8.14 5.93
CA ILE A 82 0.39 8.05 6.56
C ILE A 82 1.50 8.25 5.53
N SER A 83 2.59 8.92 5.92
CA SER A 83 3.70 9.15 5.02
C SER A 83 4.62 7.92 4.93
N MET A 84 5.16 7.66 3.74
CA MET A 84 6.19 6.64 3.53
C MET A 84 7.39 6.84 4.46
N ARG A 85 7.81 8.10 4.67
CA ARG A 85 8.90 8.45 5.59
C ARG A 85 8.62 7.94 7.01
N ARG A 86 7.41 8.14 7.52
CA ARG A 86 7.01 7.67 8.86
C ARG A 86 7.08 6.16 8.95
N VAL A 87 6.57 5.45 7.95
CA VAL A 87 6.60 3.97 7.92
C VAL A 87 8.04 3.45 7.95
N VAL A 88 8.94 4.04 7.16
CA VAL A 88 10.37 3.66 7.15
C VAL A 88 11.04 3.95 8.49
N GLN A 89 10.77 5.12 9.09
CA GLN A 89 11.32 5.49 10.39
C GLN A 89 10.89 4.52 11.50
N GLU A 90 9.61 4.21 11.59
CA GLU A 90 9.11 3.28 12.60
C GLU A 90 9.63 1.85 12.38
N THR A 91 9.73 1.41 11.11
CA THR A 91 10.35 0.12 10.78
C THR A 91 11.82 0.07 11.23
N ASN A 92 12.59 1.14 10.99
CA ASN A 92 13.98 1.22 11.42
C ASN A 92 14.12 1.23 12.95
N LYS A 93 13.25 1.96 13.64
CA LYS A 93 13.21 1.95 15.13
C LYS A 93 12.97 0.53 15.65
N GLN A 94 11.99 -0.17 15.08
CA GLN A 94 11.69 -1.56 15.48
C GLN A 94 12.88 -2.49 15.21
N MET A 95 13.54 -2.36 14.05
CA MET A 95 14.74 -3.15 13.74
C MET A 95 15.89 -2.90 14.73
N ASN A 96 16.09 -1.65 15.12
CA ASN A 96 17.13 -1.29 16.11
C ASN A 96 16.78 -1.82 17.49
N PHE A 97 15.53 -1.67 17.91
CA PHE A 97 15.04 -2.23 19.18
C PHE A 97 15.25 -3.73 19.26
N ILE A 98 14.95 -4.48 18.18
CA ILE A 98 15.21 -5.93 18.14
C ILE A 98 16.70 -6.26 18.23
N ARG A 99 17.58 -5.47 17.59
CA ARG A 99 19.04 -5.68 17.67
C ARG A 99 19.61 -5.50 19.07
N GLU A 100 19.10 -4.48 19.76
CA GLU A 100 19.52 -4.13 21.13
C GLU A 100 18.96 -5.10 22.19
N ASN A 101 17.79 -5.69 21.92
CA ASN A 101 17.04 -6.51 22.86
C ASN A 101 16.80 -7.94 22.35
N LYS A 102 17.80 -8.56 21.71
CA LYS A 102 17.64 -9.88 21.06
C LYS A 102 17.10 -10.98 21.98
N SER A 103 17.46 -10.95 23.27
CA SER A 103 17.02 -11.93 24.26
C SER A 103 15.51 -11.88 24.57
N GLN A 104 14.85 -10.76 24.25
CA GLN A 104 13.41 -10.60 24.47
C GLN A 104 12.58 -11.09 23.27
N PHE A 105 13.22 -11.43 22.16
CA PHE A 105 12.53 -11.85 20.94
C PHE A 105 12.77 -13.33 20.66
N ASP A 106 11.69 -14.04 20.39
CA ASP A 106 11.78 -15.34 19.76
C ASP A 106 12.22 -15.16 18.28
N GLU A 107 13.28 -15.85 17.88
CA GLU A 107 13.87 -15.81 16.55
C GLU A 107 14.22 -14.38 16.04
N PRO A 108 15.06 -13.57 16.74
CA PRO A 108 15.30 -12.17 16.39
C PRO A 108 15.86 -11.99 14.97
N ASN A 109 16.65 -12.93 14.47
CA ASN A 109 17.16 -12.90 13.10
C ASN A 109 16.07 -13.06 12.04
N LYS A 110 15.03 -13.83 12.33
CA LYS A 110 13.86 -13.98 11.45
C LYS A 110 13.07 -12.67 11.38
N TRP A 111 12.84 -12.03 12.51
CA TRP A 111 12.28 -10.68 12.57
C TRP A 111 13.03 -9.68 11.69
N LEU A 112 14.34 -9.59 11.89
CA LEU A 112 15.20 -8.64 11.17
C LEU A 112 15.20 -8.88 9.66
N ARG A 113 15.25 -10.16 9.21
CA ARG A 113 15.18 -10.52 7.79
C ARG A 113 13.83 -10.12 7.19
N SER A 114 12.75 -10.37 7.92
CA SER A 114 11.39 -10.06 7.46
C SER A 114 11.15 -8.56 7.38
N LEU A 115 11.56 -7.79 8.38
CA LEU A 115 11.50 -6.32 8.34
C LEU A 115 12.39 -5.71 7.24
N ALA A 116 13.54 -6.30 6.97
CA ALA A 116 14.38 -5.89 5.83
C ALA A 116 13.69 -6.15 4.49
N SER A 117 12.98 -7.28 4.35
CA SER A 117 12.14 -7.58 3.20
C SER A 117 11.00 -6.57 3.03
N PHE A 118 10.32 -6.22 4.13
CA PHE A 118 9.29 -5.18 4.13
C PHE A 118 9.84 -3.83 3.64
N ARG A 119 10.99 -3.38 4.14
CA ARG A 119 11.65 -2.15 3.67
C ARG A 119 11.93 -2.16 2.17
N LYS A 120 12.39 -3.29 1.62
CA LYS A 120 12.58 -3.43 0.17
C LYS A 120 11.28 -3.22 -0.60
N ARG A 121 10.14 -3.72 -0.09
CA ARG A 121 8.83 -3.52 -0.72
C ARG A 121 8.37 -2.06 -0.68
N LEU A 122 8.70 -1.32 0.38
CA LEU A 122 8.46 0.12 0.43
C LEU A 122 9.23 0.88 -0.67
N ALA A 123 10.49 0.50 -0.90
CA ALA A 123 11.30 1.08 -1.98
C ALA A 123 10.71 0.78 -3.37
N TRP A 124 10.15 -0.42 -3.58
CA TRP A 124 9.49 -0.77 -4.84
C TRP A 124 8.30 0.13 -5.17
N ARG A 125 7.53 0.55 -4.16
CA ARG A 125 6.46 1.52 -4.36
C ARG A 125 6.99 2.81 -4.98
N CYS A 126 8.08 3.35 -4.44
CA CYS A 126 8.71 4.55 -4.98
C CYS A 126 9.21 4.34 -6.41
N HIS A 127 9.79 3.18 -6.69
CA HIS A 127 10.24 2.81 -8.04
C HIS A 127 9.07 2.83 -9.05
N PHE A 128 7.93 2.24 -8.71
CA PHE A 128 6.78 2.23 -9.62
C PHE A 128 6.15 3.61 -9.82
N ILE A 129 6.14 4.47 -8.78
CA ILE A 129 5.69 5.86 -8.93
C ILE A 129 6.62 6.62 -9.88
N GLN A 130 7.94 6.52 -9.69
CA GLN A 130 8.92 7.15 -10.59
C GLN A 130 8.82 6.64 -12.02
N LYS A 131 8.56 5.33 -12.18
CA LYS A 131 8.36 4.74 -13.50
C LYS A 131 7.15 5.35 -14.21
N LEU A 132 6.02 5.53 -13.52
CA LEU A 132 4.83 6.16 -14.08
C LEU A 132 5.07 7.64 -14.39
N GLU A 133 5.87 8.35 -13.58
CA GLU A 133 6.28 9.74 -13.88
C GLU A 133 7.12 9.84 -15.15
N MET A 134 7.99 8.84 -15.39
CA MET A 134 8.84 8.81 -16.61
C MET A 134 8.08 8.33 -17.84
N GLU A 135 7.10 7.46 -17.67
CA GLU A 135 6.32 6.84 -18.74
C GLU A 135 4.82 6.98 -18.41
N PRO A 136 4.23 8.20 -18.54
CA PRO A 136 2.88 8.50 -18.05
C PRO A 136 1.76 7.74 -18.75
N ASN A 137 2.05 7.10 -19.89
CA ASN A 137 1.07 6.32 -20.66
C ASN A 137 1.08 4.83 -20.33
N LEU A 138 1.79 4.39 -19.26
CA LEU A 138 1.86 2.97 -18.88
C LEU A 138 0.51 2.34 -18.51
N ASP A 139 -0.47 3.14 -18.18
CA ASP A 139 -1.83 2.70 -17.90
C ASP A 139 -2.67 2.48 -19.17
N LEU A 140 -2.23 3.01 -20.31
CA LEU A 140 -2.95 2.97 -21.59
C LEU A 140 -2.27 2.03 -22.60
N VAL A 141 -0.94 2.00 -22.63
CA VAL A 141 -0.15 1.25 -23.60
C VAL A 141 0.84 0.31 -22.92
N ALA A 142 1.13 -0.82 -23.56
CA ALA A 142 2.14 -1.73 -23.04
C ALA A 142 3.53 -1.10 -23.15
N GLN A 143 4.35 -1.29 -22.11
CA GLN A 143 5.75 -0.85 -22.13
C GLN A 143 6.55 -1.48 -23.26
N ASN A 144 6.25 -2.72 -23.61
CA ASN A 144 6.82 -3.39 -24.77
C ASN A 144 5.93 -3.14 -25.99
N GLN A 145 6.36 -2.26 -26.88
CA GLN A 145 5.64 -1.89 -28.11
C GLN A 145 5.34 -3.10 -29.01
N PHE A 146 6.20 -4.11 -29.03
CA PHE A 146 5.94 -5.33 -29.79
C PHE A 146 4.71 -6.06 -29.27
N ILE A 147 4.55 -6.15 -27.94
CA ILE A 147 3.37 -6.77 -27.33
C ILE A 147 2.12 -5.97 -27.66
N ASP A 148 2.20 -4.63 -27.60
CA ASP A 148 1.07 -3.75 -27.89
C ASP A 148 0.60 -3.86 -29.34
N ALA A 149 1.55 -3.95 -30.27
CA ALA A 149 1.27 -4.07 -31.70
C ALA A 149 0.75 -5.47 -32.12
N ASN A 150 1.13 -6.54 -31.39
CA ASN A 150 0.87 -7.93 -31.80
C ASN A 150 -0.13 -8.66 -30.90
N LEU A 151 -0.49 -8.11 -29.74
CA LEU A 151 -1.47 -8.70 -28.85
C LEU A 151 -2.86 -8.13 -29.15
N GLU A 152 -3.69 -8.92 -29.82
CA GLU A 152 -5.08 -8.56 -30.06
C GLU A 152 -5.87 -8.58 -28.73
N ARG A 153 -6.19 -7.40 -28.22
CA ARG A 153 -6.94 -7.24 -26.95
C ARG A 153 -8.42 -7.08 -27.25
N LYS A 154 -9.09 -8.17 -27.54
CA LYS A 154 -10.55 -8.14 -27.64
C LYS A 154 -11.16 -8.30 -26.26
N MET A 155 -12.07 -7.41 -25.92
CA MET A 155 -12.86 -7.55 -24.71
C MET A 155 -13.77 -8.78 -24.84
N ASP A 156 -13.67 -9.70 -23.88
CA ASP A 156 -14.56 -10.82 -23.71
C ASP A 156 -15.45 -10.50 -22.51
N GLU A 157 -16.65 -10.03 -22.79
CA GLU A 157 -17.61 -9.56 -21.77
C GLU A 157 -17.97 -10.68 -20.79
N GLU A 158 -18.14 -11.92 -21.26
CA GLU A 158 -18.49 -13.04 -20.40
C GLU A 158 -17.35 -13.37 -19.42
N ARG A 159 -16.10 -13.41 -19.89
CA ARG A 159 -14.94 -13.63 -19.03
C ARG A 159 -14.74 -12.49 -18.05
N TYR A 160 -14.98 -11.26 -18.48
CA TYR A 160 -14.91 -10.08 -17.62
C TYR A 160 -15.94 -10.15 -16.49
N ASP A 161 -17.20 -10.50 -16.80
CA ASP A 161 -18.25 -10.63 -15.80
C ASP A 161 -18.00 -11.79 -14.83
N ARG A 162 -17.47 -12.91 -15.30
CA ARG A 162 -17.02 -14.00 -14.44
C ARG A 162 -15.90 -13.56 -13.50
N TRP A 163 -14.90 -12.86 -14.03
CA TRP A 163 -13.81 -12.31 -13.20
C TRP A 163 -14.34 -11.32 -12.16
N LYS A 164 -15.19 -10.41 -12.55
CA LYS A 164 -15.80 -9.40 -11.70
C LYS A 164 -16.65 -10.00 -10.56
N SER A 165 -17.34 -11.10 -10.84
CA SER A 165 -18.18 -11.83 -9.87
C SER A 165 -17.42 -12.86 -9.04
N GLY A 166 -16.14 -13.14 -9.37
CA GLY A 166 -15.34 -14.17 -8.72
C GLY A 166 -15.62 -15.60 -9.21
N ASN A 167 -16.33 -15.79 -10.31
CA ASN A 167 -16.68 -17.08 -10.89
C ASN A 167 -15.70 -17.49 -11.99
N THR A 168 -14.42 -17.54 -11.68
CA THR A 168 -13.32 -17.80 -12.62
C THR A 168 -12.84 -19.25 -12.63
N GLY A 169 -13.49 -20.14 -11.87
CA GLY A 169 -13.13 -21.57 -11.79
C GLY A 169 -13.50 -22.38 -13.02
#